data_b450e4c4d319117e9c3832d927325f95
#
_entry.id   b450e4c4d319117e9c3832d927325f95
#
_cell.length_a   1.000
_cell.length_b   1.000
_cell.length_c   1.000
_cell.angle_alpha   90.00
_cell.angle_beta   90.00
_cell.angle_gamma   90.00
#
_symmetry.space_group_name_H-M   'P 1'
#
loop_
_entity.id
_entity.type
_entity.pdbx_description
1 polymer ?
#
loop_
_entity_poly.entity_id
_entity_poly.type
_entity_poly.pdbx_seq_one_letter_code
_entity_poly.pdbx_strand_id
1 'polypeptide(L)'
;MFWPILLGGVNAERRNDECAQDANFVFSKRLFELYPYKQIISMGSQAEYGYYESRVSEDDCLNPQNSYGETKIKTCLWLQEYCQEKGIEWQWLRIFTIFGEGLRVGVIPFAIKKCLSGEQTLETTKGEQVYSFLYAPDFAKALMNVFGAKGKSGIYNVSQPRNEHTIKDVLLRIKKLTHSDIDILFGAIPYRGRQVMLMSGKVDKFEKAFGFYPNTDFDQALLSEIESMR
;
A
#
# COMPACT_ATOMS: atom_id res chain seq x y z
N MET A 1 -16.24 -22.03 -4.33
CA MET A 1 -14.88 -21.97 -3.77
C MET A 1 -14.66 -20.52 -3.39
N PHE A 2 -14.65 -20.19 -2.09
CA PHE A 2 -14.53 -18.81 -1.62
C PHE A 2 -13.07 -18.50 -1.32
N TRP A 3 -12.59 -17.35 -1.79
CA TRP A 3 -11.26 -16.86 -1.57
C TRP A 3 -11.35 -15.60 -0.73
N PRO A 4 -10.96 -15.61 0.54
CA PRO A 4 -10.99 -14.38 1.32
C PRO A 4 -9.82 -13.50 0.94
N ILE A 5 -10.12 -12.32 0.45
CA ILE A 5 -9.18 -11.21 0.39
C ILE A 5 -9.46 -10.36 1.63
N LEU A 6 -8.55 -10.41 2.60
CA LEU A 6 -8.71 -9.60 3.79
C LEU A 6 -8.10 -8.22 3.56
N LEU A 7 -8.94 -7.27 3.24
CA LEU A 7 -8.62 -5.85 3.26
C LEU A 7 -8.86 -5.29 4.68
N GLY A 8 -8.01 -5.68 5.62
CA GLY A 8 -8.03 -5.10 6.96
C GLY A 8 -7.46 -3.69 6.91
N GLY A 9 -8.33 -2.67 6.84
CA GLY A 9 -7.94 -1.27 6.90
C GLY A 9 -8.31 -0.67 8.24
N VAL A 10 -7.32 -0.18 8.97
CA VAL A 10 -7.53 0.82 10.01
C VAL A 10 -7.15 2.15 9.41
N ASN A 11 -8.01 3.18 9.56
CA ASN A 11 -7.67 4.53 9.13
C ASN A 11 -6.39 5.03 9.84
N ALA A 12 -5.75 6.05 9.28
CA ALA A 12 -4.48 6.56 9.80
C ALA A 12 -4.56 7.01 11.27
N GLU A 13 -5.74 7.42 11.75
CA GLU A 13 -5.99 7.88 13.11
C GLU A 13 -5.93 6.73 14.13
N ARG A 14 -6.26 5.51 13.72
CA ARG A 14 -6.30 4.33 14.60
C ARG A 14 -5.06 3.43 14.50
N ARG A 15 -4.00 3.87 13.84
CA ARG A 15 -2.77 3.07 13.69
C ARG A 15 -2.05 2.79 15.01
N ASN A 16 -2.25 3.63 16.01
CA ASN A 16 -1.70 3.48 17.37
C ASN A 16 -2.76 3.04 18.40
N ASP A 17 -3.97 2.70 17.98
CA ASP A 17 -5.03 2.20 18.83
C ASP A 17 -4.85 0.69 19.02
N GLU A 18 -4.19 0.31 20.10
CA GLU A 18 -3.88 -1.10 20.43
C GLU A 18 -5.15 -1.96 20.51
N CYS A 19 -6.22 -1.47 21.12
CA CYS A 19 -7.48 -2.20 21.23
C CYS A 19 -8.08 -2.50 19.85
N ALA A 20 -8.04 -1.50 18.93
CA ALA A 20 -8.51 -1.70 17.58
C ALA A 20 -7.61 -2.68 16.79
N GLN A 21 -6.30 -2.65 17.04
CA GLN A 21 -5.37 -3.55 16.39
C GLN A 21 -5.51 -5.00 16.92
N ASP A 22 -5.69 -5.19 18.20
CA ASP A 22 -5.98 -6.51 18.77
C ASP A 22 -7.31 -7.07 18.25
N ALA A 23 -8.35 -6.24 18.15
CA ALA A 23 -9.62 -6.65 17.53
C ALA A 23 -9.43 -7.08 16.06
N ASN A 24 -8.60 -6.37 15.28
CA ASN A 24 -8.24 -6.75 13.91
C ASN A 24 -7.52 -8.10 13.84
N PHE A 25 -6.60 -8.37 14.77
CA PHE A 25 -5.91 -9.66 14.84
C PHE A 25 -6.90 -10.79 15.14
N VAL A 26 -7.73 -10.64 16.18
CA VAL A 26 -8.74 -11.65 16.56
C VAL A 26 -9.73 -11.90 15.42
N PHE A 27 -10.20 -10.83 14.76
CA PHE A 27 -11.09 -10.93 13.60
C PHE A 27 -10.43 -11.67 12.44
N SER A 28 -9.18 -11.36 12.12
CA SER A 28 -8.43 -12.02 11.06
C SER A 28 -8.30 -13.53 11.31
N LYS A 29 -7.95 -13.92 12.54
CA LYS A 29 -7.88 -15.34 12.94
C LYS A 29 -9.22 -16.05 12.71
N ARG A 30 -10.30 -15.50 13.26
CA ARG A 30 -11.64 -16.08 13.11
C ARG A 30 -12.04 -16.24 11.65
N LEU A 31 -11.73 -15.24 10.80
CA LEU A 31 -12.03 -15.30 9.37
C LEU A 31 -11.25 -16.43 8.69
N PHE A 32 -9.98 -16.58 8.99
CA PHE A 32 -9.14 -17.64 8.41
C PHE A 32 -9.52 -19.04 8.89
N GLU A 33 -10.08 -19.16 10.08
CA GLU A 33 -10.57 -20.43 10.65
C GLU A 33 -11.99 -20.79 10.19
N LEU A 34 -12.73 -19.83 9.61
CA LEU A 34 -14.18 -19.97 9.36
C LEU A 34 -14.52 -21.05 8.32
N TYR A 35 -13.64 -21.26 7.33
CA TYR A 35 -13.86 -22.22 6.25
C TYR A 35 -12.62 -23.04 5.94
N PRO A 36 -12.75 -24.24 5.38
CA PRO A 36 -11.62 -25.03 4.91
C PRO A 36 -11.07 -24.47 3.59
N TYR A 37 -10.37 -23.36 3.68
CA TYR A 37 -9.76 -22.70 2.51
C TYR A 37 -8.66 -23.58 1.90
N LYS A 38 -8.52 -23.52 0.58
CA LYS A 38 -7.39 -24.14 -0.14
C LYS A 38 -6.23 -23.16 -0.31
N GLN A 39 -6.52 -21.88 -0.29
CA GLN A 39 -5.55 -20.79 -0.39
C GLN A 39 -6.06 -19.59 0.40
N ILE A 40 -5.16 -18.88 1.07
CA ILE A 40 -5.44 -17.62 1.76
C ILE A 40 -4.48 -16.56 1.22
N ILE A 41 -5.03 -15.49 0.64
CA ILE A 41 -4.27 -14.31 0.22
C ILE A 41 -4.60 -13.18 1.19
N SER A 42 -3.60 -12.70 1.91
CA SER A 42 -3.79 -11.66 2.92
C SER A 42 -2.93 -10.44 2.66
N MET A 43 -3.47 -9.26 3.00
CA MET A 43 -2.83 -7.98 2.77
C MET A 43 -2.01 -7.56 4.00
N GLY A 44 -0.68 -7.63 3.85
CA GLY A 44 0.30 -7.03 4.74
C GLY A 44 0.48 -5.53 4.45
N SER A 45 1.54 -4.96 4.96
CA SER A 45 1.83 -3.55 4.80
C SER A 45 3.34 -3.26 4.83
N GLN A 46 3.78 -2.26 4.09
CA GLN A 46 5.12 -1.71 4.23
C GLN A 46 5.40 -1.20 5.66
N ALA A 47 4.38 -0.90 6.45
CA ALA A 47 4.51 -0.49 7.85
C ALA A 47 5.19 -1.55 8.75
N GLU A 48 5.25 -2.79 8.31
CA GLU A 48 5.99 -3.88 8.97
C GLU A 48 7.51 -3.61 8.99
N TYR A 49 8.04 -2.96 7.94
CA TYR A 49 9.47 -2.63 7.86
C TYR A 49 9.86 -1.42 8.72
N GLY A 50 8.93 -0.47 8.92
CA GLY A 50 9.22 0.79 9.60
C GLY A 50 10.02 1.77 8.75
N TYR A 51 11.16 2.26 9.27
CA TYR A 51 12.03 3.21 8.55
C TYR A 51 13.15 2.48 7.83
N TYR A 52 13.41 2.89 6.58
CA TYR A 52 14.49 2.37 5.75
C TYR A 52 14.96 3.44 4.74
N GLU A 53 16.19 3.31 4.29
CA GLU A 53 16.85 4.29 3.40
C GLU A 53 17.07 3.76 1.97
N SER A 54 16.82 2.46 1.75
CA SER A 54 16.89 1.82 0.43
C SER A 54 15.65 0.98 0.19
N ARG A 55 15.42 0.54 -1.06
CA ARG A 55 14.33 -0.39 -1.36
C ARG A 55 14.49 -1.67 -0.56
N VAL A 56 13.46 -1.99 0.22
CA VAL A 56 13.46 -3.18 1.07
C VAL A 56 13.06 -4.44 0.31
N SER A 57 13.65 -5.56 0.70
CA SER A 57 13.28 -6.91 0.30
C SER A 57 12.47 -7.60 1.39
N GLU A 58 11.87 -8.75 1.07
CA GLU A 58 11.08 -9.52 2.03
C GLU A 58 11.89 -10.08 3.19
N ASP A 59 13.20 -10.24 3.00
CA ASP A 59 14.13 -10.80 3.99
C ASP A 59 14.78 -9.73 4.88
N ASP A 60 14.48 -8.43 4.62
CA ASP A 60 15.01 -7.34 5.44
C ASP A 60 14.35 -7.30 6.82
N CYS A 61 15.08 -6.77 7.80
CA CYS A 61 14.61 -6.68 9.18
C CYS A 61 13.32 -5.88 9.31
N LEU A 62 12.41 -6.37 10.13
CA LEU A 62 11.17 -5.71 10.46
C LEU A 62 11.37 -4.84 11.70
N ASN A 63 10.94 -3.58 11.62
CA ASN A 63 11.04 -2.61 12.72
C ASN A 63 9.82 -1.67 12.73
N PRO A 64 8.61 -2.22 12.99
CA PRO A 64 7.37 -1.46 12.94
C PRO A 64 7.42 -0.28 13.92
N GLN A 65 6.82 0.84 13.52
CA GLN A 65 6.84 2.07 14.32
C GLN A 65 5.47 2.40 14.94
N ASN A 66 4.52 1.47 14.85
CA ASN A 66 3.17 1.62 15.39
C ASN A 66 2.50 0.26 15.56
N SER A 67 1.47 0.21 16.40
CA SER A 67 0.71 -1.03 16.70
C SER A 67 0.09 -1.67 15.45
N TYR A 68 -0.21 -0.89 14.42
CA TYR A 68 -0.69 -1.42 13.13
C TYR A 68 0.35 -2.31 12.46
N GLY A 69 1.60 -1.83 12.33
CA GLY A 69 2.69 -2.62 11.75
C GLY A 69 3.00 -3.87 12.59
N GLU A 70 3.02 -3.75 13.91
CA GLU A 70 3.21 -4.87 14.85
C GLU A 70 2.11 -5.93 14.68
N THR A 71 0.85 -5.49 14.59
CA THR A 71 -0.29 -6.40 14.39
C THR A 71 -0.25 -7.09 13.04
N LYS A 72 0.21 -6.40 11.98
CA LYS A 72 0.43 -7.03 10.66
C LYS A 72 1.48 -8.14 10.76
N ILE A 73 2.60 -7.91 11.44
CA ILE A 73 3.63 -8.94 11.66
C ILE A 73 3.04 -10.12 12.45
N LYS A 74 2.39 -9.84 13.57
CA LYS A 74 1.75 -10.87 14.42
C LYS A 74 0.75 -11.72 13.62
N THR A 75 -0.05 -11.07 12.77
CA THR A 75 -1.04 -11.78 11.93
C THR A 75 -0.35 -12.63 10.85
N CYS A 76 0.72 -12.13 10.24
CA CYS A 76 1.51 -12.85 9.25
C CYS A 76 2.12 -14.13 9.84
N LEU A 77 2.79 -14.02 10.98
CA LEU A 77 3.42 -15.16 11.64
C LEU A 77 2.38 -16.22 12.02
N TRP A 78 1.26 -15.79 12.62
CA TRP A 78 0.18 -16.71 12.95
C TRP A 78 -0.43 -17.38 11.71
N LEU A 79 -0.65 -16.62 10.62
CA LEU A 79 -1.17 -17.18 9.36
C LEU A 79 -0.22 -18.22 8.77
N GLN A 80 1.08 -17.94 8.80
CA GLN A 80 2.09 -18.87 8.31
C GLN A 80 2.03 -20.21 9.05
N GLU A 81 2.03 -20.18 10.39
CA GLU A 81 1.94 -21.38 11.24
C GLU A 81 0.64 -22.14 10.98
N TYR A 82 -0.49 -21.45 10.99
CA TYR A 82 -1.81 -22.03 10.74
C TYR A 82 -1.91 -22.71 9.38
N CYS A 83 -1.46 -22.03 8.31
CA CYS A 83 -1.51 -22.59 6.97
C CYS A 83 -0.55 -23.77 6.77
N GLN A 84 0.62 -23.72 7.41
CA GLN A 84 1.59 -24.82 7.38
C GLN A 84 1.05 -26.06 8.07
N GLU A 85 0.41 -25.91 9.25
CA GLU A 85 -0.24 -27.00 9.98
C GLU A 85 -1.39 -27.63 9.19
N LYS A 86 -2.18 -26.83 8.48
CA LYS A 86 -3.37 -27.26 7.74
C LYS A 86 -3.12 -27.65 6.29
N GLY A 87 -1.90 -27.48 5.77
CA GLY A 87 -1.58 -27.70 4.36
C GLY A 87 -2.30 -26.73 3.42
N ILE A 88 -2.49 -25.49 3.83
CA ILE A 88 -3.17 -24.43 3.07
C ILE A 88 -2.12 -23.58 2.34
N GLU A 89 -2.32 -23.33 1.06
CA GLU A 89 -1.51 -22.34 0.33
C GLU A 89 -1.78 -20.94 0.86
N TRP A 90 -0.72 -20.12 1.02
CA TRP A 90 -0.89 -18.79 1.55
C TRP A 90 0.08 -17.78 0.92
N GLN A 91 -0.40 -16.54 0.73
CA GLN A 91 0.42 -15.43 0.33
C GLN A 91 0.14 -14.23 1.25
N TRP A 92 1.21 -13.64 1.76
CA TRP A 92 1.18 -12.41 2.51
C TRP A 92 1.76 -11.29 1.65
N LEU A 93 0.91 -10.35 1.24
CA LEU A 93 1.28 -9.29 0.31
C LEU A 93 1.54 -8.00 1.08
N ARG A 94 2.81 -7.63 1.27
CA ARG A 94 3.20 -6.36 1.88
C ARG A 94 2.98 -5.21 0.90
N ILE A 95 1.86 -4.53 1.09
CA ILE A 95 1.40 -3.46 0.20
C ILE A 95 2.14 -2.17 0.54
N PHE A 96 2.66 -1.51 -0.49
CA PHE A 96 3.22 -0.16 -0.41
C PHE A 96 2.16 0.89 -0.74
N THR A 97 2.45 1.89 -1.60
CA THR A 97 1.47 2.93 -1.90
C THR A 97 0.60 2.52 -3.09
N ILE A 98 -0.68 2.29 -2.83
CA ILE A 98 -1.69 2.09 -3.90
C ILE A 98 -2.52 3.37 -4.03
N PHE A 99 -2.86 3.72 -5.26
CA PHE A 99 -3.80 4.79 -5.60
C PHE A 99 -4.73 4.33 -6.74
N GLY A 100 -5.86 5.02 -6.91
CA GLY A 100 -6.81 4.73 -7.99
C GLY A 100 -8.24 4.93 -7.54
N GLU A 101 -9.15 4.80 -8.48
CA GLU A 101 -10.58 5.03 -8.30
C GLU A 101 -11.14 4.32 -7.06
N GLY A 102 -11.92 5.08 -6.27
CA GLY A 102 -12.51 4.59 -5.03
C GLY A 102 -11.63 4.71 -3.78
N LEU A 103 -10.31 4.90 -3.91
CA LEU A 103 -9.43 5.20 -2.80
C LEU A 103 -9.50 6.70 -2.47
N ARG A 104 -9.91 7.03 -1.25
CA ARG A 104 -10.13 8.43 -0.81
C ARG A 104 -9.08 8.93 0.18
N VAL A 105 -8.09 8.11 0.50
CA VAL A 105 -7.04 8.40 1.49
C VAL A 105 -5.67 8.35 0.81
N GLY A 106 -4.81 9.29 1.14
CA GLY A 106 -3.45 9.37 0.62
C GLY A 106 -3.17 10.71 -0.06
N VAL A 107 -1.93 10.91 -0.48
CA VAL A 107 -1.45 12.18 -1.04
C VAL A 107 -2.13 12.52 -2.39
N ILE A 108 -2.35 11.51 -3.23
CA ILE A 108 -2.96 11.71 -4.56
C ILE A 108 -4.42 12.19 -4.44
N PRO A 109 -5.35 11.45 -3.81
CA PRO A 109 -6.73 11.92 -3.70
C PRO A 109 -6.85 13.22 -2.89
N PHE A 110 -5.99 13.44 -1.90
CA PHE A 110 -5.94 14.71 -1.17
C PHE A 110 -5.57 15.89 -2.10
N ALA A 111 -4.51 15.74 -2.89
CA ALA A 111 -4.05 16.77 -3.81
C ALA A 111 -5.08 17.05 -4.92
N ILE A 112 -5.70 16.01 -5.50
CA ILE A 112 -6.75 16.16 -6.51
C ILE A 112 -7.92 16.95 -5.93
N LYS A 113 -8.39 16.58 -4.72
CA LYS A 113 -9.48 17.30 -4.04
C LYS A 113 -9.14 18.77 -3.85
N LYS A 114 -7.92 19.10 -3.40
CA LYS A 114 -7.46 20.48 -3.23
C LYS A 114 -7.41 21.25 -4.55
N CYS A 115 -6.88 20.64 -5.59
CA CYS A 115 -6.83 21.27 -6.92
C CYS A 115 -8.22 21.51 -7.52
N LEU A 116 -9.21 20.66 -7.24
CA LEU A 116 -10.57 20.79 -7.77
C LEU A 116 -11.50 21.66 -6.90
N SER A 117 -11.12 21.95 -5.64
CA SER A 117 -11.97 22.72 -4.70
C SER A 117 -11.98 24.23 -4.93
N GLY A 118 -11.10 24.76 -5.81
CA GLY A 118 -10.93 26.20 -6.01
C GLY A 118 -10.16 26.90 -4.87
N GLU A 119 -9.51 26.15 -3.99
CA GLU A 119 -8.62 26.72 -2.96
C GLU A 119 -7.44 27.44 -3.63
N GLN A 120 -7.01 28.56 -3.02
CA GLN A 120 -5.95 29.38 -3.59
C GLN A 120 -4.55 28.85 -3.27
N THR A 121 -4.39 28.18 -2.12
CA THR A 121 -3.08 27.71 -1.65
C THR A 121 -3.16 26.28 -1.09
N LEU A 122 -2.05 25.55 -1.25
CA LEU A 122 -1.81 24.23 -0.66
C LEU A 122 -0.47 24.26 0.07
N GLU A 123 -0.50 24.31 1.39
CA GLU A 123 0.71 24.17 2.20
C GLU A 123 1.16 22.73 2.27
N THR A 124 2.46 22.50 2.09
CA THR A 124 3.05 21.14 2.14
C THR A 124 4.49 21.16 2.66
N THR A 125 5.03 19.99 2.92
CA THR A 125 6.47 19.81 3.18
C THR A 125 7.27 20.16 1.93
N LYS A 126 8.60 20.06 1.98
CA LYS A 126 9.44 20.25 0.77
C LYS A 126 9.10 19.25 -0.36
N GLY A 127 8.43 18.13 -0.03
CA GLY A 127 8.00 17.13 -1.00
C GLY A 127 9.11 16.25 -1.55
N GLU A 128 10.23 16.13 -0.84
CA GLU A 128 11.42 15.35 -1.25
C GLU A 128 11.24 13.84 -1.04
N GLN A 129 10.20 13.41 -0.33
CA GLN A 129 9.92 11.99 -0.11
C GLN A 129 9.66 11.30 -1.45
N VAL A 130 10.30 10.15 -1.66
CA VAL A 130 10.13 9.32 -2.86
C VAL A 130 9.27 8.13 -2.53
N TYR A 131 8.12 8.00 -3.19
CA TYR A 131 7.22 6.87 -3.03
C TYR A 131 7.02 6.14 -4.36
N SER A 132 6.91 4.82 -4.30
CA SER A 132 6.44 4.03 -5.42
C SER A 132 4.92 4.04 -5.44
N PHE A 133 4.33 4.35 -6.59
CA PHE A 133 2.88 4.44 -6.74
C PHE A 133 2.37 3.32 -7.63
N LEU A 134 1.61 2.39 -7.03
CA LEU A 134 0.97 1.30 -7.74
C LEU A 134 -0.49 1.65 -8.04
N TYR A 135 -0.86 1.67 -9.31
CA TYR A 135 -2.23 1.91 -9.73
C TYR A 135 -3.13 0.72 -9.38
N ALA A 136 -4.27 0.96 -8.74
CA ALA A 136 -5.14 -0.09 -8.22
C ALA A 136 -5.61 -1.12 -9.28
N PRO A 137 -5.98 -0.73 -10.52
CA PRO A 137 -6.26 -1.68 -11.58
C PRO A 137 -5.07 -2.57 -11.96
N ASP A 138 -3.84 -2.06 -11.92
CA ASP A 138 -2.65 -2.86 -12.19
C ASP A 138 -2.39 -3.85 -11.04
N PHE A 139 -2.59 -3.42 -9.79
CA PHE A 139 -2.57 -4.34 -8.66
C PHE A 139 -3.62 -5.44 -8.79
N ALA A 140 -4.84 -5.10 -9.19
CA ALA A 140 -5.90 -6.08 -9.38
C ALA A 140 -5.52 -7.14 -10.45
N LYS A 141 -4.90 -6.72 -11.56
CA LYS A 141 -4.37 -7.64 -12.57
C LYS A 141 -3.25 -8.52 -12.01
N ALA A 142 -2.30 -7.92 -11.28
CA ALA A 142 -1.21 -8.67 -10.64
C ALA A 142 -1.76 -9.68 -9.62
N LEU A 143 -2.79 -9.32 -8.85
CA LEU A 143 -3.45 -10.19 -7.89
C LEU A 143 -4.10 -11.41 -8.57
N MET A 144 -4.64 -11.25 -9.78
CA MET A 144 -5.19 -12.39 -10.53
C MET A 144 -4.15 -13.49 -10.81
N ASN A 145 -2.86 -13.14 -10.95
CA ASN A 145 -1.78 -14.09 -11.13
C ASN A 145 -1.46 -14.87 -9.84
N VAL A 146 -1.80 -14.32 -8.69
CA VAL A 146 -1.61 -14.98 -7.38
C VAL A 146 -2.71 -16.02 -7.13
N PHE A 147 -3.92 -15.79 -7.67
CA PHE A 147 -5.03 -16.71 -7.50
C PHE A 147 -4.74 -18.10 -8.11
N GLY A 148 -4.91 -19.13 -7.30
CA GLY A 148 -4.71 -20.51 -7.72
C GLY A 148 -3.25 -20.91 -7.96
N ALA A 149 -2.28 -20.03 -7.70
CA ALA A 149 -0.87 -20.36 -7.78
C ALA A 149 -0.50 -21.38 -6.71
N LYS A 150 -0.01 -22.54 -7.13
CA LYS A 150 0.39 -23.64 -6.24
C LYS A 150 1.89 -23.62 -5.96
N GLY A 151 2.27 -24.01 -4.74
CA GLY A 151 3.67 -24.08 -4.31
C GLY A 151 4.33 -22.70 -4.23
N LYS A 152 3.54 -21.65 -4.04
CA LYS A 152 3.99 -20.26 -3.97
C LYS A 152 3.63 -19.59 -2.64
N SER A 153 3.50 -20.41 -1.58
CA SER A 153 3.30 -19.86 -0.23
C SER A 153 4.48 -18.99 0.19
N GLY A 154 4.19 -17.85 0.81
CA GLY A 154 5.24 -16.94 1.27
C GLY A 154 4.82 -15.48 1.37
N ILE A 155 5.79 -14.66 1.73
CA ILE A 155 5.67 -13.21 1.86
C ILE A 155 6.21 -12.57 0.58
N TYR A 156 5.51 -11.55 0.07
CA TYR A 156 5.83 -10.85 -1.16
C TYR A 156 5.60 -9.35 -1.03
N ASN A 157 6.56 -8.56 -1.46
CA ASN A 157 6.40 -7.12 -1.59
C ASN A 157 5.52 -6.78 -2.80
N VAL A 158 4.61 -5.84 -2.59
CA VAL A 158 3.71 -5.31 -3.61
C VAL A 158 3.94 -3.82 -3.75
N SER A 159 4.79 -3.45 -4.68
CA SER A 159 5.29 -2.11 -4.95
C SER A 159 5.37 -1.87 -6.46
N GLN A 160 5.55 -0.64 -6.91
CA GLN A 160 5.79 -0.33 -8.33
C GLN A 160 7.06 0.53 -8.48
N PRO A 161 8.25 -0.06 -8.39
CA PRO A 161 9.51 0.69 -8.42
C PRO A 161 9.78 1.39 -9.77
N ARG A 162 9.00 1.12 -10.82
CA ARG A 162 9.05 1.84 -12.09
C ARG A 162 8.28 3.18 -12.05
N ASN A 163 7.40 3.36 -11.06
CA ASN A 163 6.62 4.59 -10.82
C ASN A 163 7.02 5.21 -9.48
N GLU A 164 8.32 5.43 -9.29
CA GLU A 164 8.83 6.21 -8.15
C GLU A 164 8.85 7.69 -8.50
N HIS A 165 8.15 8.47 -7.68
CA HIS A 165 8.06 9.91 -7.82
C HIS A 165 8.26 10.59 -6.48
N THR A 166 8.86 11.79 -6.49
CA THR A 166 8.82 12.64 -5.31
C THR A 166 7.41 13.14 -5.08
N ILE A 167 7.05 13.40 -3.83
CA ILE A 167 5.75 14.01 -3.51
C ILE A 167 5.59 15.35 -4.24
N LYS A 168 6.68 16.11 -4.38
CA LYS A 168 6.69 17.36 -5.14
C LYS A 168 6.31 17.15 -6.60
N ASP A 169 6.91 16.15 -7.27
CA ASP A 169 6.59 15.83 -8.67
C ASP A 169 5.11 15.42 -8.81
N VAL A 170 4.60 14.57 -7.93
CA VAL A 170 3.19 14.16 -7.93
C VAL A 170 2.25 15.36 -7.81
N LEU A 171 2.51 16.27 -6.86
CA LEU A 171 1.67 17.46 -6.66
C LEU A 171 1.68 18.38 -7.87
N LEU A 172 2.85 18.60 -8.49
CA LEU A 172 2.98 19.43 -9.70
C LEU A 172 2.27 18.80 -10.91
N ARG A 173 2.34 17.47 -11.08
CA ARG A 173 1.60 16.75 -12.13
C ARG A 173 0.08 16.88 -11.94
N ILE A 174 -0.42 16.67 -10.73
CA ILE A 174 -1.85 16.81 -10.42
C ILE A 174 -2.32 18.24 -10.69
N LYS A 175 -1.59 19.26 -10.23
CA LYS A 175 -1.89 20.67 -10.54
C LYS A 175 -2.00 20.90 -12.05
N LYS A 176 -1.04 20.40 -12.82
CA LYS A 176 -1.04 20.52 -14.29
C LYS A 176 -2.22 19.81 -14.93
N LEU A 177 -2.49 18.57 -14.56
CA LEU A 177 -3.55 17.73 -15.14
C LEU A 177 -4.96 18.21 -14.79
N THR A 178 -5.12 18.85 -13.63
CA THR A 178 -6.40 19.45 -13.21
C THR A 178 -6.60 20.86 -13.77
N HIS A 179 -5.58 21.46 -14.40
CA HIS A 179 -5.56 22.87 -14.83
C HIS A 179 -5.85 23.84 -13.67
N SER A 180 -5.40 23.50 -12.45
CA SER A 180 -5.65 24.30 -11.25
C SER A 180 -4.64 25.44 -11.13
N ASP A 181 -5.13 26.62 -10.71
CA ASP A 181 -4.29 27.79 -10.42
C ASP A 181 -3.76 27.79 -8.98
N ILE A 182 -4.07 26.74 -8.17
CA ILE A 182 -3.65 26.65 -6.77
C ILE A 182 -2.13 26.88 -6.61
N ASP A 183 -1.74 27.73 -5.67
CA ASP A 183 -0.32 27.92 -5.34
C ASP A 183 0.14 26.86 -4.32
N ILE A 184 1.16 26.08 -4.67
CA ILE A 184 1.68 25.01 -3.81
C ILE A 184 2.90 25.54 -3.03
N LEU A 185 2.71 25.77 -1.74
CA LEU A 185 3.71 26.34 -0.84
C LEU A 185 4.60 25.24 -0.28
N PHE A 186 5.60 24.83 -1.05
CA PHE A 186 6.56 23.80 -0.64
C PHE A 186 7.44 24.27 0.52
N GLY A 187 7.52 23.47 1.59
CA GLY A 187 8.30 23.76 2.78
C GLY A 187 7.58 24.61 3.82
N ALA A 188 6.32 25.02 3.58
CA ALA A 188 5.50 25.72 4.56
C ALA A 188 5.21 24.87 5.80
N ILE A 189 5.16 23.55 5.62
CA ILE A 189 5.00 22.58 6.72
C ILE A 189 6.34 21.85 6.92
N PRO A 190 6.89 21.79 8.14
CA PRO A 190 8.10 21.03 8.41
C PRO A 190 7.85 19.52 8.32
N TYR A 191 8.88 18.74 8.03
CA TYR A 191 8.80 17.29 8.18
C TYR A 191 8.53 16.90 9.63
N ARG A 192 7.70 15.88 9.82
CA ARG A 192 7.54 15.25 11.13
C ARG A 192 8.85 14.56 11.52
N GLY A 193 9.17 14.54 12.81
CA GLY A 193 10.29 13.73 13.30
C GLY A 193 10.14 12.28 12.79
N ARG A 194 11.22 11.72 12.24
CA ARG A 194 11.23 10.38 11.62
C ARG A 194 10.25 10.25 10.44
N GLN A 195 10.31 11.20 9.52
CA GLN A 195 9.57 11.12 8.26
C GLN A 195 10.10 9.97 7.39
N VAL A 196 9.21 9.13 6.85
CA VAL A 196 9.58 8.13 5.83
C VAL A 196 9.93 8.87 4.55
N MET A 197 11.21 8.86 4.18
CA MET A 197 11.72 9.56 2.99
C MET A 197 11.71 8.68 1.74
N LEU A 198 11.80 7.37 1.90
CA LEU A 198 11.66 6.40 0.81
C LEU A 198 10.57 5.39 1.17
N MET A 199 9.60 5.19 0.26
CA MET A 199 8.56 4.17 0.38
C MET A 199 8.50 3.34 -0.89
N SER A 200 9.41 2.38 -1.00
CA SER A 200 9.52 1.47 -2.14
C SER A 200 10.09 0.12 -1.72
N GLY A 201 9.61 -0.95 -2.35
CA GLY A 201 10.06 -2.32 -2.12
C GLY A 201 10.58 -2.97 -3.40
N LYS A 202 11.53 -3.91 -3.26
CA LYS A 202 11.93 -4.80 -4.34
C LYS A 202 10.78 -5.75 -4.66
N VAL A 203 10.56 -6.03 -5.94
CA VAL A 203 9.46 -6.87 -6.43
C VAL A 203 9.93 -8.11 -7.16
N ASP A 204 11.24 -8.36 -7.21
CA ASP A 204 11.85 -9.48 -7.93
C ASP A 204 11.26 -10.83 -7.51
N LYS A 205 11.02 -11.01 -6.21
CA LYS A 205 10.42 -12.24 -5.67
C LYS A 205 9.00 -12.44 -6.16
N PHE A 206 8.18 -11.39 -6.17
CA PHE A 206 6.83 -11.45 -6.70
C PHE A 206 6.84 -11.74 -8.21
N GLU A 207 7.64 -11.00 -9.00
CA GLU A 207 7.72 -11.16 -10.45
C GLU A 207 8.20 -12.57 -10.84
N LYS A 208 9.16 -13.12 -10.12
CA LYS A 208 9.63 -14.49 -10.31
C LYS A 208 8.56 -15.53 -10.00
N ALA A 209 7.71 -15.28 -9.00
CA ALA A 209 6.69 -16.21 -8.57
C ALA A 209 5.43 -16.14 -9.44
N PHE A 210 4.96 -14.95 -9.80
CA PHE A 210 3.63 -14.70 -10.36
C PHE A 210 3.64 -13.97 -11.71
N GLY A 211 4.82 -13.60 -12.20
CA GLY A 211 4.96 -12.84 -13.44
C GLY A 211 4.99 -11.33 -13.21
N PHE A 212 5.12 -10.62 -14.31
CA PHE A 212 5.36 -9.20 -14.35
C PHE A 212 4.15 -8.37 -13.88
N TYR A 213 4.42 -7.25 -13.18
CA TYR A 213 3.40 -6.24 -12.89
C TYR A 213 2.99 -5.49 -14.15
N PRO A 214 1.70 -5.34 -14.41
CA PRO A 214 1.24 -4.31 -15.34
C PRO A 214 1.72 -2.95 -14.86
N ASN A 215 2.01 -2.08 -15.82
CA ASN A 215 2.51 -0.72 -15.53
C ASN A 215 1.79 0.29 -16.43
N THR A 216 0.63 0.75 -15.96
CA THR A 216 -0.06 1.87 -16.62
C THR A 216 0.81 3.12 -16.48
N ASP A 217 0.86 3.93 -17.54
CA ASP A 217 1.52 5.23 -17.51
C ASP A 217 0.98 6.07 -16.34
N PHE A 218 1.89 6.71 -15.60
CA PHE A 218 1.53 7.38 -14.37
C PHE A 218 0.58 8.56 -14.58
N ASP A 219 0.78 9.35 -15.65
CA ASP A 219 -0.10 10.49 -15.97
C ASP A 219 -1.48 9.99 -16.43
N GLN A 220 -1.55 8.87 -17.18
CA GLN A 220 -2.83 8.25 -17.54
C GLN A 220 -3.58 7.75 -16.30
N ALA A 221 -2.89 7.12 -15.36
CA ALA A 221 -3.49 6.67 -14.11
C ALA A 221 -3.98 7.85 -13.25
N LEU A 222 -3.21 8.96 -13.20
CA LEU A 222 -3.64 10.18 -12.52
C LEU A 222 -4.88 10.81 -13.18
N LEU A 223 -4.93 10.85 -14.52
CA LEU A 223 -6.10 11.37 -15.25
C LEU A 223 -7.36 10.56 -14.93
N SER A 224 -7.27 9.22 -14.93
CA SER A 224 -8.39 8.36 -14.56
C SER A 224 -8.89 8.63 -13.13
N GLU A 225 -7.97 8.80 -12.18
CA GLU A 225 -8.33 9.15 -10.79
C GLU A 225 -8.98 10.54 -10.71
N ILE A 226 -8.43 11.55 -11.43
CA ILE A 226 -9.00 12.91 -11.48
C ILE A 226 -10.43 12.87 -12.04
N GLU A 227 -10.66 12.13 -13.12
CA GLU A 227 -12.00 11.98 -13.71
C GLU A 227 -12.99 11.33 -12.75
N SER A 228 -12.56 10.35 -11.97
CA SER A 228 -13.40 9.70 -10.97
C SER A 228 -13.77 10.59 -9.77
N MET A 229 -13.05 11.70 -9.59
CA MET A 229 -13.22 12.64 -8.49
C MET A 229 -13.93 13.95 -8.88
N ARG A 230 -14.19 14.17 -10.17
CA ARG A 230 -15.00 15.28 -10.70
C ARG A 230 -16.49 15.00 -10.53
#